data_f3d58c13d38937ec9e18de5ed4f8b2b3
#
_entry.id   f3d58c13d38937ec9e18de5ed4f8b2b3
#
_cell.length_a   1.000
_cell.length_b   1.000
_cell.length_c   1.000
_cell.angle_alpha   90.00
_cell.angle_beta   90.00
_cell.angle_gamma   90.00
#
_symmetry.space_group_name_H-M   'P 1'
#
loop_
_entity.id
_entity.type
_entity.pdbx_description
1 polymer ?
#
loop_
_entity_poly.entity_id
_entity_poly.type
_entity_poly.pdbx_seq_one_letter_code
_entity_poly.pdbx_strand_id
1 'polypeptide(L)'
;MRNTLNSRLCFLITFLLFIPLVYALPPEGITIKGRITDETLKEGVPGANVTVKGTTLGTITDFDGNYTIVVPSKKSVLNISFIGYVTQEIVVGDRTVINVTLKEDAQNLGEVEIVAIAYGNQDKRMMTSAVSSIDNKELIKSPATSITNVLAGALPGVSSVQTTGQPGKDAAAIYVRGAGTLNDSQSKPLVLVDGIEREFSQIDPNEIESISVLKDASSTAVFGVRGANGVILITTRRGKAGKTQISASTKLGLQQPISLVEQTGSYEFARFWNIKQEMDHVTNPKLYFTPEQIEAYRTGSDPIMYPSMDWKKYIFNNVYLQSQNNLNISGGSENVRYFISVGYT
;
A
#
# COMPACT_ATOMS: atom_id res chain seq x y z
N MET A 1 -69.61 17.08 -40.72
CA MET A 1 -68.41 16.77 -39.91
C MET A 1 -67.11 17.41 -40.43
N ARG A 2 -67.14 18.58 -41.08
CA ARG A 2 -65.94 19.20 -41.68
C ARG A 2 -65.57 20.56 -41.08
N ASN A 3 -66.38 21.10 -40.20
CA ASN A 3 -66.15 22.46 -39.64
C ASN A 3 -65.53 22.48 -38.23
N THR A 4 -65.45 21.34 -37.53
CA THR A 4 -64.90 21.28 -36.16
C THR A 4 -63.37 21.10 -36.13
N LEU A 5 -62.77 20.65 -37.23
CA LEU A 5 -61.33 20.42 -37.33
C LEU A 5 -60.54 21.72 -37.52
N ASN A 6 -61.12 22.68 -38.27
CA ASN A 6 -60.46 23.96 -38.56
C ASN A 6 -60.50 24.91 -37.34
N SER A 7 -61.53 24.82 -36.50
CA SER A 7 -61.62 25.61 -35.27
C SER A 7 -60.56 25.21 -34.23
N ARG A 8 -60.30 23.92 -34.09
CA ARG A 8 -59.26 23.41 -33.13
C ARG A 8 -57.84 23.70 -33.62
N LEU A 9 -57.60 23.70 -34.95
CA LEU A 9 -56.32 24.03 -35.54
C LEU A 9 -55.99 25.52 -35.39
N CYS A 10 -56.96 26.42 -35.56
CA CYS A 10 -56.84 27.85 -35.31
C CYS A 10 -56.52 28.18 -33.82
N PHE A 11 -57.16 27.46 -32.89
CA PHE A 11 -56.91 27.68 -31.45
C PHE A 11 -55.52 27.24 -31.05
N LEU A 12 -54.98 26.17 -31.64
CA LEU A 12 -53.64 25.67 -31.40
C LEU A 12 -52.56 26.60 -31.96
N ILE A 13 -52.79 27.19 -33.14
CA ILE A 13 -51.88 28.16 -33.74
C ILE A 13 -51.88 29.50 -33.00
N THR A 14 -53.01 29.94 -32.44
CA THR A 14 -53.11 31.17 -31.64
C THR A 14 -52.45 31.01 -30.26
N PHE A 15 -52.45 29.79 -29.70
CA PHE A 15 -51.76 29.50 -28.43
C PHE A 15 -50.26 29.42 -28.59
N LEU A 16 -49.76 29.02 -29.77
CA LEU A 16 -48.31 28.93 -30.05
C LEU A 16 -47.68 30.30 -30.30
N LEU A 17 -48.46 31.32 -30.61
CA LEU A 17 -47.99 32.70 -30.87
C LEU A 17 -47.91 33.56 -29.58
N PHE A 18 -48.39 33.05 -28.43
CA PHE A 18 -48.33 33.71 -27.14
C PHE A 18 -47.29 33.12 -26.18
N ILE A 19 -46.16 32.57 -26.72
CA ILE A 19 -44.97 32.32 -25.91
C ILE A 19 -44.33 33.68 -25.69
N PRO A 20 -44.34 34.24 -24.46
CA PRO A 20 -43.58 35.46 -24.19
C PRO A 20 -42.14 35.08 -24.40
N LEU A 21 -41.49 35.73 -25.35
CA LEU A 21 -40.03 35.71 -25.51
C LEU A 21 -39.49 36.37 -24.24
N VAL A 22 -39.26 35.56 -23.22
CA VAL A 22 -38.52 36.00 -22.02
C VAL A 22 -37.11 36.25 -22.49
N TYR A 23 -36.85 37.47 -22.89
CA TYR A 23 -35.46 37.95 -22.97
C TYR A 23 -34.92 37.86 -21.55
N ALA A 24 -34.12 36.83 -21.30
CA ALA A 24 -33.26 36.81 -20.13
C ALA A 24 -32.31 37.98 -20.26
N LEU A 25 -32.63 39.10 -19.63
CA LEU A 25 -31.67 40.16 -19.38
C LEU A 25 -30.47 39.52 -18.74
N PRO A 26 -29.25 39.78 -19.23
CA PRO A 26 -28.05 39.31 -18.57
C PRO A 26 -28.11 39.83 -17.13
N PRO A 27 -27.88 39.01 -16.11
CA PRO A 27 -27.90 39.49 -14.73
C PRO A 27 -26.94 40.67 -14.63
N GLU A 28 -27.40 41.79 -14.06
CA GLU A 28 -26.52 42.90 -13.69
C GLU A 28 -25.51 42.36 -12.70
N GLY A 29 -24.36 41.88 -13.21
CA GLY A 29 -23.31 41.30 -12.42
C GLY A 29 -22.37 42.38 -11.88
N ILE A 30 -21.92 42.18 -10.67
CA ILE A 30 -20.87 43.05 -10.07
C ILE A 30 -19.53 42.64 -10.66
N THR A 31 -18.83 43.58 -11.27
CA THR A 31 -17.47 43.31 -11.79
C THR A 31 -16.46 43.40 -10.67
N ILE A 32 -15.75 42.32 -10.43
CA ILE A 32 -14.66 42.21 -9.46
C ILE A 32 -13.35 42.15 -10.21
N LYS A 33 -12.39 42.92 -9.76
CA LYS A 33 -10.99 42.89 -10.26
C LYS A 33 -10.07 42.53 -9.11
N GLY A 34 -8.90 42.01 -9.44
CA GLY A 34 -7.90 41.73 -8.43
C GLY A 34 -6.62 41.18 -9.02
N ARG A 35 -5.66 40.95 -8.15
CA ARG A 35 -4.38 40.33 -8.49
C ARG A 35 -4.13 39.14 -7.58
N ILE A 36 -3.69 38.02 -8.16
CA ILE A 36 -3.28 36.83 -7.45
C ILE A 36 -1.77 36.81 -7.44
N THR A 37 -1.19 36.68 -6.22
CA THR A 37 0.26 36.66 -6.01
C THR A 37 0.68 35.44 -5.25
N ASP A 38 1.90 35.01 -5.45
CA ASP A 38 2.58 34.01 -4.65
C ASP A 38 3.00 34.53 -3.28
N GLU A 39 2.91 33.74 -2.21
CA GLU A 39 3.31 34.16 -0.85
C GLU A 39 4.85 34.31 -0.74
N THR A 40 5.60 33.43 -1.41
CA THR A 40 7.05 33.31 -1.31
C THR A 40 7.76 34.30 -2.24
N LEU A 41 7.38 34.27 -3.52
CA LEU A 41 8.03 35.08 -4.56
C LEU A 41 7.43 36.49 -4.68
N LYS A 42 6.23 36.73 -4.16
CA LYS A 42 5.44 37.98 -4.29
C LYS A 42 5.18 38.42 -5.73
N GLU A 43 5.35 37.47 -6.67
CA GLU A 43 5.09 37.66 -8.09
C GLU A 43 3.64 37.29 -8.42
N GLY A 44 3.13 37.77 -9.56
CA GLY A 44 1.81 37.43 -10.05
C GLY A 44 1.77 35.94 -10.48
N VAL A 45 0.70 35.23 -10.15
CA VAL A 45 0.49 33.84 -10.56
C VAL A 45 -0.31 33.79 -11.86
N PRO A 46 0.33 33.54 -13.03
CA PRO A 46 -0.37 33.46 -14.31
C PRO A 46 -1.15 32.16 -14.46
N GLY A 47 -2.32 32.24 -15.09
CA GLY A 47 -3.13 31.03 -15.36
C GLY A 47 -3.89 30.47 -14.15
N ALA A 48 -3.93 31.18 -13.01
CA ALA A 48 -4.73 30.78 -11.89
C ALA A 48 -6.23 30.85 -12.23
N ASN A 49 -6.97 29.83 -11.84
CA ASN A 49 -8.39 29.69 -12.14
C ASN A 49 -9.22 30.38 -11.03
N VAL A 50 -10.10 31.30 -11.43
CA VAL A 50 -11.02 32.04 -10.55
C VAL A 50 -12.44 31.71 -10.96
N THR A 51 -13.17 30.97 -10.15
CA THR A 51 -14.53 30.52 -10.43
C THR A 51 -15.51 31.03 -9.36
N VAL A 52 -16.75 31.21 -9.72
CA VAL A 52 -17.83 31.49 -8.76
C VAL A 52 -18.44 30.18 -8.32
N LYS A 53 -18.35 29.91 -7.01
CA LYS A 53 -18.85 28.64 -6.41
C LYS A 53 -20.32 28.40 -6.73
N GLY A 54 -20.63 27.22 -7.24
CA GLY A 54 -22.01 26.81 -7.58
C GLY A 54 -22.50 27.33 -8.93
N THR A 55 -21.63 27.94 -9.76
CA THR A 55 -21.95 28.40 -11.12
C THR A 55 -20.91 27.93 -12.12
N THR A 56 -21.17 28.16 -13.39
CA THR A 56 -20.20 27.91 -14.49
C THR A 56 -19.37 29.16 -14.84
N LEU A 57 -19.53 30.24 -14.07
CA LEU A 57 -18.79 31.49 -14.30
C LEU A 57 -17.38 31.39 -13.77
N GLY A 58 -16.41 31.67 -14.62
CA GLY A 58 -15.00 31.65 -14.25
C GLY A 58 -14.14 32.47 -15.22
N THR A 59 -12.93 32.78 -14.77
CA THR A 59 -11.88 33.44 -15.53
C THR A 59 -10.52 32.92 -15.10
N ILE A 60 -9.48 33.22 -15.87
CA ILE A 60 -8.09 32.92 -15.55
C ILE A 60 -7.28 34.21 -15.40
N THR A 61 -6.21 34.18 -14.61
CA THR A 61 -5.31 35.29 -14.46
C THR A 61 -4.41 35.47 -15.68
N ASP A 62 -4.06 36.75 -15.98
CA ASP A 62 -3.07 37.10 -16.97
C ASP A 62 -1.61 36.86 -16.50
N PHE A 63 -0.62 37.23 -17.32
CA PHE A 63 0.81 37.05 -17.02
C PHE A 63 1.27 37.76 -15.74
N ASP A 64 0.61 38.88 -15.37
CA ASP A 64 0.91 39.66 -14.17
C ASP A 64 0.08 39.19 -12.95
N GLY A 65 -0.74 38.16 -13.11
CA GLY A 65 -1.64 37.62 -12.08
C GLY A 65 -2.94 38.39 -11.91
N ASN A 66 -3.29 39.35 -12.82
CA ASN A 66 -4.53 40.10 -12.71
C ASN A 66 -5.71 39.31 -13.27
N TYR A 67 -6.88 39.54 -12.69
CA TYR A 67 -8.11 38.94 -13.18
C TYR A 67 -9.28 39.91 -13.12
N THR A 68 -10.28 39.62 -13.94
CA THR A 68 -11.57 40.34 -13.92
C THR A 68 -12.68 39.32 -14.08
N ILE A 69 -13.63 39.30 -13.14
CA ILE A 69 -14.76 38.37 -13.16
C ILE A 69 -16.05 39.13 -12.83
N VAL A 70 -17.15 38.72 -13.48
CA VAL A 70 -18.49 39.20 -13.18
C VAL A 70 -19.22 38.21 -12.28
N VAL A 71 -19.66 38.67 -11.12
CA VAL A 71 -20.37 37.81 -10.15
C VAL A 71 -21.84 38.23 -10.03
N PRO A 72 -22.77 37.29 -9.85
CA PRO A 72 -24.21 37.57 -9.85
C PRO A 72 -24.68 38.31 -8.59
N SER A 73 -23.96 38.24 -7.48
CA SER A 73 -24.39 38.92 -6.23
C SER A 73 -23.21 39.15 -5.27
N LYS A 74 -23.40 40.03 -4.29
CA LYS A 74 -22.46 40.28 -3.19
C LYS A 74 -22.22 39.05 -2.29
N LYS A 75 -23.16 38.09 -2.27
CA LYS A 75 -23.03 36.85 -1.50
C LYS A 75 -22.26 35.76 -2.25
N SER A 76 -21.83 36.02 -3.48
CA SER A 76 -21.05 35.06 -4.27
C SER A 76 -19.72 34.76 -3.59
N VAL A 77 -19.28 33.49 -3.69
CA VAL A 77 -17.99 33.03 -3.18
C VAL A 77 -17.08 32.77 -4.38
N LEU A 78 -15.95 33.42 -4.41
CA LEU A 78 -14.89 33.14 -5.39
C LEU A 78 -14.09 31.95 -4.89
N ASN A 79 -13.89 30.96 -5.77
CA ASN A 79 -13.02 29.82 -5.56
C ASN A 79 -11.80 30.02 -6.46
N ILE A 80 -10.63 30.21 -5.83
CA ILE A 80 -9.36 30.50 -6.50
C ILE A 80 -8.45 29.29 -6.34
N SER A 81 -8.04 28.72 -7.46
CA SER A 81 -7.22 27.50 -7.50
C SER A 81 -6.13 27.59 -8.57
N PHE A 82 -4.97 27.05 -8.25
CA PHE A 82 -3.87 26.86 -9.19
C PHE A 82 -3.09 25.61 -8.82
N ILE A 83 -2.49 24.95 -9.80
CA ILE A 83 -1.75 23.70 -9.59
C ILE A 83 -0.54 24.00 -8.69
N GLY A 84 -0.43 23.24 -7.58
CA GLY A 84 0.65 23.42 -6.59
C GLY A 84 0.34 24.45 -5.50
N TYR A 85 -0.88 24.98 -5.44
CA TYR A 85 -1.28 25.96 -4.43
C TYR A 85 -2.55 25.54 -3.69
N VAL A 86 -2.66 25.95 -2.44
CA VAL A 86 -3.85 25.73 -1.61
C VAL A 86 -5.03 26.53 -2.16
N THR A 87 -6.11 25.86 -2.50
CA THR A 87 -7.34 26.50 -2.97
C THR A 87 -7.92 27.41 -1.90
N GLN A 88 -8.30 28.65 -2.26
CA GLN A 88 -8.89 29.61 -1.35
C GLN A 88 -10.32 29.98 -1.77
N GLU A 89 -11.23 30.03 -0.79
CA GLU A 89 -12.61 30.48 -0.98
C GLU A 89 -12.77 31.87 -0.32
N ILE A 90 -13.24 32.84 -1.09
CA ILE A 90 -13.39 34.23 -0.62
C ILE A 90 -14.78 34.75 -0.94
N VAL A 91 -15.49 35.21 0.08
CA VAL A 91 -16.78 35.88 -0.09
C VAL A 91 -16.56 37.28 -0.66
N VAL A 92 -17.27 37.63 -1.72
CA VAL A 92 -17.14 38.92 -2.41
C VAL A 92 -17.49 40.10 -1.50
N GLY A 93 -18.67 40.12 -0.90
CA GLY A 93 -19.16 41.20 -0.07
C GLY A 93 -19.38 42.47 -0.87
N ASP A 94 -19.00 43.62 -0.27
CA ASP A 94 -19.07 44.96 -0.90
C ASP A 94 -17.79 45.36 -1.65
N ARG A 95 -16.84 44.43 -1.79
CA ARG A 95 -15.55 44.68 -2.41
C ARG A 95 -15.64 44.61 -3.93
N THR A 96 -15.04 45.58 -4.62
CA THR A 96 -14.88 45.57 -6.08
C THR A 96 -13.45 45.19 -6.50
N VAL A 97 -12.51 45.21 -5.55
CA VAL A 97 -11.13 44.75 -5.75
C VAL A 97 -10.80 43.72 -4.69
N ILE A 98 -10.36 42.53 -5.13
CA ILE A 98 -10.00 41.43 -4.25
C ILE A 98 -8.64 40.90 -4.68
N ASN A 99 -7.60 41.23 -3.93
CA ASN A 99 -6.26 40.69 -4.10
C ASN A 99 -6.09 39.48 -3.21
N VAL A 100 -5.45 38.42 -3.74
CA VAL A 100 -5.30 37.16 -3.07
C VAL A 100 -3.84 36.72 -3.14
N THR A 101 -3.33 36.23 -2.00
CA THR A 101 -2.01 35.62 -1.94
C THR A 101 -2.19 34.12 -1.77
N LEU A 102 -1.75 33.35 -2.75
CA LEU A 102 -1.79 31.89 -2.69
C LEU A 102 -0.56 31.34 -1.96
N LYS A 103 -0.81 30.35 -1.12
CA LYS A 103 0.23 29.59 -0.45
C LYS A 103 0.51 28.32 -1.23
N GLU A 104 1.79 28.00 -1.41
CA GLU A 104 2.17 26.72 -2.00
C GLU A 104 1.60 25.56 -1.19
N ASP A 105 0.94 24.64 -1.88
CA ASP A 105 0.45 23.40 -1.29
C ASP A 105 1.54 22.32 -1.40
N ALA A 106 2.41 22.27 -0.40
CA ALA A 106 3.46 21.27 -0.32
C ALA A 106 2.90 19.83 -0.26
N GLN A 107 1.57 19.67 -0.05
CA GLN A 107 0.93 18.35 0.01
C GLN A 107 0.29 17.89 -1.31
N ASN A 108 0.12 18.80 -2.27
CA ASN A 108 -0.62 18.51 -3.51
C ASN A 108 0.24 18.45 -4.78
N LEU A 109 1.53 18.48 -4.67
CA LEU A 109 2.39 17.86 -5.67
C LEU A 109 2.08 16.37 -5.55
N GLY A 110 1.20 15.84 -6.39
CA GLY A 110 0.84 14.44 -6.37
C GLY A 110 2.10 13.63 -6.14
N GLU A 111 2.12 12.87 -5.05
CA GLU A 111 3.29 12.15 -4.55
C GLU A 111 3.98 11.49 -5.75
N VAL A 112 5.15 12.02 -6.16
CA VAL A 112 5.92 11.46 -7.26
C VAL A 112 6.43 10.14 -6.72
N GLU A 113 5.76 9.07 -7.09
CA GLU A 113 6.14 7.72 -6.68
C GLU A 113 7.46 7.38 -7.37
N ILE A 114 8.55 7.64 -6.65
CA ILE A 114 9.91 7.34 -7.11
C ILE A 114 10.17 5.87 -6.83
N VAL A 115 10.38 5.13 -7.90
CA VAL A 115 10.67 3.69 -7.83
C VAL A 115 12.16 3.47 -8.00
N ALA A 116 12.76 2.68 -7.11
CA ALA A 116 14.13 2.23 -7.27
C ALA A 116 14.23 1.29 -8.49
N ILE A 117 15.17 1.59 -9.35
CA ILE A 117 15.58 0.76 -10.49
C ILE A 117 17.01 0.28 -10.31
N ALA A 118 17.50 -0.57 -11.20
CA ALA A 118 18.83 -1.20 -11.11
C ALA A 118 19.97 -0.23 -10.78
N TYR A 119 19.94 0.99 -11.34
CA TYR A 119 20.98 2.01 -11.15
C TYR A 119 20.39 3.40 -10.96
N GLY A 120 19.56 3.57 -9.93
CA GLY A 120 19.02 4.87 -9.56
C GLY A 120 17.53 4.84 -9.23
N ASN A 121 16.95 6.01 -9.25
CA ASN A 121 15.53 6.21 -8.97
C ASN A 121 14.86 6.82 -10.20
N GLN A 122 13.70 6.34 -10.56
CA GLN A 122 12.91 6.86 -11.68
C GLN A 122 11.46 7.06 -11.26
N ASP A 123 10.81 8.07 -11.84
CA ASP A 123 9.38 8.27 -11.66
C ASP A 123 8.61 7.09 -12.28
N LYS A 124 7.74 6.46 -11.49
CA LYS A 124 6.90 5.33 -11.90
C LYS A 124 6.10 5.64 -13.16
N ARG A 125 5.69 6.88 -13.35
CA ARG A 125 4.94 7.33 -14.54
C ARG A 125 5.75 7.26 -15.84
N MET A 126 7.07 7.30 -15.75
CA MET A 126 7.98 7.22 -16.91
C MET A 126 8.42 5.78 -17.21
N MET A 127 8.02 4.81 -16.40
CA MET A 127 8.41 3.41 -16.57
C MET A 127 7.50 2.70 -17.54
N THR A 128 8.08 2.09 -18.57
CA THR A 128 7.36 1.23 -19.51
C THR A 128 7.32 -0.24 -19.08
N SER A 129 8.08 -0.60 -18.03
CA SER A 129 8.19 -1.96 -17.48
C SER A 129 7.22 -2.20 -16.33
N ALA A 130 6.75 -3.44 -16.15
CA ALA A 130 5.88 -3.82 -15.03
C ALA A 130 6.67 -3.88 -13.72
N VAL A 131 6.69 -2.77 -12.99
CA VAL A 131 7.26 -2.66 -11.65
C VAL A 131 6.14 -2.49 -10.63
N SER A 132 6.20 -3.24 -9.56
CA SER A 132 5.34 -3.03 -8.39
C SER A 132 6.17 -2.49 -7.25
N SER A 133 5.69 -1.47 -6.58
CA SER A 133 6.34 -0.85 -5.42
C SER A 133 5.39 -0.78 -4.24
N ILE A 134 5.94 -0.81 -3.05
CA ILE A 134 5.25 -0.60 -1.79
C ILE A 134 6.11 0.28 -0.89
N ASP A 135 5.49 1.28 -0.27
CA ASP A 135 6.15 2.23 0.60
C ASP A 135 6.14 1.79 2.06
N ASN A 136 7.00 2.40 2.86
CA ASN A 136 7.06 2.15 4.30
C ASN A 136 5.71 2.29 5.00
N LYS A 137 4.92 3.30 4.64
CA LYS A 137 3.59 3.53 5.25
C LYS A 137 2.66 2.33 5.12
N GLU A 138 2.73 1.59 4.02
CA GLU A 138 1.94 0.37 3.80
C GLU A 138 2.57 -0.83 4.51
N LEU A 139 3.91 -0.93 4.48
CA LEU A 139 4.64 -2.02 5.14
C LEU A 139 4.38 -2.09 6.64
N ILE A 140 4.39 -0.94 7.32
CA ILE A 140 4.21 -0.88 8.79
C ILE A 140 2.77 -1.11 9.25
N LYS A 141 1.77 -1.08 8.35
CA LYS A 141 0.37 -1.40 8.69
C LYS A 141 0.18 -2.87 9.05
N SER A 142 1.01 -3.74 8.48
CA SER A 142 0.94 -5.18 8.78
C SER A 142 1.46 -5.47 10.20
N PRO A 143 0.78 -6.31 10.96
CA PRO A 143 1.27 -6.77 12.26
C PRO A 143 2.36 -7.85 12.15
N ALA A 144 2.65 -8.34 10.93
CA ALA A 144 3.64 -9.39 10.73
C ALA A 144 5.05 -8.92 11.07
N THR A 145 5.81 -9.78 11.73
CA THR A 145 7.19 -9.54 12.15
C THR A 145 8.14 -9.64 10.99
N SER A 146 7.95 -10.67 10.17
CA SER A 146 8.77 -10.93 9.00
C SER A 146 8.28 -10.13 7.80
N ILE A 147 9.20 -9.42 7.18
CA ILE A 147 8.91 -8.65 5.96
C ILE A 147 8.42 -9.55 4.81
N THR A 148 8.86 -10.79 4.77
CA THR A 148 8.41 -11.76 3.75
C THR A 148 6.93 -12.05 3.85
N ASN A 149 6.37 -12.04 5.07
CA ASN A 149 4.94 -12.21 5.32
C ASN A 149 4.16 -10.93 5.01
N VAL A 150 4.76 -9.75 5.21
CA VAL A 150 4.15 -8.46 4.85
C VAL A 150 3.95 -8.33 3.34
N LEU A 151 4.90 -8.85 2.56
CA LEU A 151 4.84 -8.81 1.08
C LEU A 151 3.78 -9.74 0.50
N ALA A 152 3.32 -10.72 1.29
CA ALA A 152 2.25 -11.63 0.89
C ALA A 152 0.95 -10.86 0.58
N GLY A 153 0.52 -10.87 -0.67
CA GLY A 153 -0.69 -10.18 -1.12
C GLY A 153 -0.58 -8.66 -1.24
N ALA A 154 0.53 -8.03 -0.80
CA ALA A 154 0.72 -6.60 -0.90
C ALA A 154 1.20 -6.15 -2.29
N LEU A 155 1.93 -7.01 -3.01
CA LEU A 155 2.49 -6.70 -4.31
C LEU A 155 1.92 -7.62 -5.40
N PRO A 156 1.26 -7.08 -6.44
CA PRO A 156 0.77 -7.89 -7.56
C PRO A 156 1.88 -8.67 -8.25
N GLY A 157 1.68 -9.99 -8.44
CA GLY A 157 2.65 -10.88 -9.08
C GLY A 157 3.77 -11.37 -8.16
N VAL A 158 3.67 -11.11 -6.86
CA VAL A 158 4.50 -11.71 -5.82
C VAL A 158 3.67 -12.74 -5.08
N SER A 159 4.15 -13.96 -5.01
CA SER A 159 3.58 -15.03 -4.21
C SER A 159 4.51 -15.39 -3.06
N SER A 160 3.96 -15.71 -1.92
CA SER A 160 4.72 -16.18 -0.76
C SER A 160 4.17 -17.51 -0.28
N VAL A 161 5.06 -18.40 0.10
CA VAL A 161 4.73 -19.70 0.67
C VAL A 161 5.36 -19.80 2.04
N GLN A 162 4.53 -19.80 3.05
CA GLN A 162 4.96 -20.04 4.42
C GLN A 162 4.90 -21.52 4.71
N THR A 163 6.05 -22.15 4.92
CA THR A 163 6.15 -23.60 5.16
C THR A 163 5.96 -23.97 6.63
N THR A 164 6.16 -23.01 7.53
CA THR A 164 5.99 -23.22 8.98
C THR A 164 5.32 -22.01 9.62
N GLY A 165 4.46 -22.25 10.58
CA GLY A 165 3.87 -21.20 11.43
C GLY A 165 4.53 -21.11 12.80
N GLN A 166 5.74 -21.64 12.94
CA GLN A 166 6.48 -21.59 14.21
C GLN A 166 6.88 -20.16 14.52
N PRO A 167 6.55 -19.65 15.72
CA PRO A 167 6.98 -18.32 16.16
C PRO A 167 8.50 -18.14 16.05
N GLY A 168 8.93 -17.03 15.43
CA GLY A 168 10.36 -16.76 15.19
C GLY A 168 11.00 -17.48 14.00
N LYS A 169 10.28 -18.39 13.32
CA LYS A 169 10.70 -19.07 12.09
C LYS A 169 9.60 -19.07 11.03
N ASP A 170 8.84 -18.01 11.00
CA ASP A 170 7.66 -17.83 10.16
C ASP A 170 7.96 -17.11 8.83
N ALA A 171 9.24 -16.92 8.48
CA ALA A 171 9.64 -16.32 7.23
C ALA A 171 9.13 -17.14 6.03
N ALA A 172 8.42 -16.48 5.12
CA ALA A 172 7.91 -17.10 3.91
C ALA A 172 8.94 -17.11 2.77
N ALA A 173 8.94 -18.16 1.96
CA ALA A 173 9.64 -18.16 0.69
C ALA A 173 8.87 -17.28 -0.30
N ILE A 174 9.57 -16.39 -1.01
CA ILE A 174 8.99 -15.45 -1.96
C ILE A 174 9.34 -15.87 -3.38
N TYR A 175 8.34 -15.79 -4.26
CA TYR A 175 8.47 -16.05 -5.69
C TYR A 175 7.85 -14.90 -6.49
N VAL A 176 8.48 -14.52 -7.60
CA VAL A 176 7.95 -13.52 -8.52
C VAL A 176 7.39 -14.24 -9.74
N ARG A 177 6.08 -14.06 -10.00
CA ARG A 177 5.32 -14.78 -11.06
C ARG A 177 5.31 -16.31 -10.91
N GLY A 178 5.46 -16.80 -9.67
CA GLY A 178 5.48 -18.22 -9.35
C GLY A 178 6.87 -18.84 -9.37
N ALA A 179 6.95 -20.14 -9.09
CA ALA A 179 8.20 -20.90 -9.13
C ALA A 179 8.53 -21.26 -10.59
N GLY A 180 9.64 -20.76 -11.10
CA GLY A 180 10.09 -21.03 -12.48
C GLY A 180 10.73 -22.40 -12.68
N THR A 181 11.06 -23.10 -11.60
CA THR A 181 11.67 -24.43 -11.60
C THR A 181 11.26 -25.23 -10.38
N LEU A 182 11.33 -26.56 -10.45
CA LEU A 182 11.07 -27.46 -9.33
C LEU A 182 12.22 -27.44 -8.30
N ASN A 183 13.38 -26.89 -8.64
CA ASN A 183 14.48 -26.71 -7.71
C ASN A 183 14.27 -25.42 -6.91
N ASP A 184 13.87 -25.53 -5.66
CA ASP A 184 13.52 -24.43 -4.78
C ASP A 184 14.65 -23.42 -4.60
N SER A 185 15.91 -23.85 -4.55
CA SER A 185 17.07 -22.96 -4.42
C SER A 185 17.29 -22.08 -5.66
N GLN A 186 16.85 -22.52 -6.84
CA GLN A 186 17.01 -21.82 -8.11
C GLN A 186 15.77 -21.04 -8.53
N SER A 187 14.65 -21.15 -7.81
CA SER A 187 13.41 -20.46 -8.11
C SER A 187 13.24 -19.13 -7.36
N LYS A 188 14.14 -18.84 -6.41
CA LYS A 188 14.10 -17.61 -5.62
C LYS A 188 14.50 -16.38 -6.43
N PRO A 189 13.85 -15.22 -6.20
CA PRO A 189 14.25 -13.96 -6.82
C PRO A 189 15.58 -13.47 -6.26
N LEU A 190 16.29 -12.64 -7.05
CA LEU A 190 17.44 -11.91 -6.57
C LEU A 190 16.99 -10.78 -5.66
N VAL A 191 17.52 -10.71 -4.44
CA VAL A 191 17.21 -9.64 -3.49
C VAL A 191 18.40 -8.72 -3.32
N LEU A 192 18.18 -7.43 -3.53
CA LEU A 192 19.19 -6.39 -3.37
C LEU A 192 18.72 -5.37 -2.34
N VAL A 193 19.50 -5.18 -1.30
CA VAL A 193 19.29 -4.16 -0.27
C VAL A 193 20.30 -3.05 -0.49
N ASP A 194 19.84 -1.88 -0.86
CA ASP A 194 20.69 -0.74 -1.28
C ASP A 194 21.74 -1.13 -2.35
N GLY A 195 21.36 -2.02 -3.26
CA GLY A 195 22.20 -2.52 -4.34
C GLY A 195 23.13 -3.68 -3.98
N ILE A 196 23.13 -4.15 -2.73
CA ILE A 196 23.94 -5.28 -2.27
C ILE A 196 23.04 -6.50 -2.07
N GLU A 197 23.46 -7.64 -2.64
CA GLU A 197 22.76 -8.90 -2.43
C GLU A 197 22.91 -9.38 -1.00
N ARG A 198 21.77 -9.52 -0.32
CA ARG A 198 21.71 -10.07 1.04
C ARG A 198 20.33 -10.62 1.36
N GLU A 199 20.27 -11.47 2.36
CA GLU A 199 19.01 -11.92 2.91
C GLU A 199 18.30 -10.78 3.64
N PHE A 200 16.99 -10.68 3.46
CA PHE A 200 16.18 -9.57 3.94
C PHE A 200 15.11 -9.97 4.96
N SER A 201 14.98 -11.27 5.25
CA SER A 201 13.98 -11.78 6.21
C SER A 201 14.12 -11.19 7.62
N GLN A 202 15.34 -10.75 7.96
CA GLN A 202 15.68 -10.19 9.27
C GLN A 202 15.71 -8.65 9.29
N ILE A 203 15.41 -7.98 8.18
CA ILE A 203 15.38 -6.51 8.15
C ILE A 203 14.07 -6.04 8.80
N ASP A 204 14.18 -5.08 9.70
CA ASP A 204 12.99 -4.46 10.31
C ASP A 204 12.21 -3.65 9.25
N PRO A 205 10.90 -3.88 9.09
CA PRO A 205 10.07 -3.07 8.19
C PRO A 205 10.16 -1.55 8.43
N ASN A 206 10.49 -1.12 9.66
CA ASN A 206 10.67 0.30 9.99
C ASN A 206 11.94 0.92 9.40
N GLU A 207 12.94 0.11 9.03
CA GLU A 207 14.17 0.57 8.39
C GLU A 207 14.04 0.75 6.88
N ILE A 208 12.96 0.21 6.29
CA ILE A 208 12.74 0.23 4.85
C ILE A 208 12.01 1.50 4.45
N GLU A 209 12.47 2.15 3.39
CA GLU A 209 11.78 3.27 2.76
C GLU A 209 10.77 2.75 1.72
N SER A 210 11.23 1.85 0.84
CA SER A 210 10.38 1.24 -0.19
C SER A 210 10.92 -0.11 -0.65
N ILE A 211 10.02 -0.93 -1.19
CA ILE A 211 10.37 -2.19 -1.86
C ILE A 211 9.82 -2.13 -3.28
N SER A 212 10.66 -2.39 -4.25
CA SER A 212 10.30 -2.45 -5.66
C SER A 212 10.58 -3.83 -6.22
N VAL A 213 9.64 -4.39 -6.98
CA VAL A 213 9.78 -5.71 -7.59
C VAL A 213 9.79 -5.58 -9.10
N LEU A 214 10.92 -5.92 -9.70
CA LEU A 214 11.13 -5.97 -11.14
C LEU A 214 10.70 -7.36 -11.63
N LYS A 215 9.65 -7.38 -12.46
CA LYS A 215 9.00 -8.63 -12.88
C LYS A 215 9.28 -8.99 -14.34
N ASP A 216 9.58 -7.99 -15.17
CA ASP A 216 9.79 -8.18 -16.59
C ASP A 216 11.24 -8.37 -16.95
N ALA A 217 11.50 -9.20 -17.96
CA ALA A 217 12.83 -9.46 -18.48
C ALA A 217 13.60 -8.18 -18.90
N SER A 218 12.87 -7.17 -19.42
CA SER A 218 13.46 -5.88 -19.79
C SER A 218 14.02 -5.12 -18.60
N SER A 219 13.32 -5.15 -17.45
CA SER A 219 13.77 -4.50 -16.22
C SER A 219 14.82 -5.30 -15.45
N THR A 220 14.85 -6.63 -15.62
CA THR A 220 15.81 -7.51 -14.94
C THR A 220 17.06 -7.85 -15.77
N ALA A 221 17.09 -7.49 -17.07
CA ALA A 221 18.19 -7.80 -18.00
C ALA A 221 19.56 -7.31 -17.49
N VAL A 222 19.58 -6.19 -16.76
CA VAL A 222 20.81 -5.62 -16.21
C VAL A 222 21.48 -6.56 -15.18
N PHE A 223 20.71 -7.44 -14.54
CA PHE A 223 21.18 -8.41 -13.55
C PHE A 223 21.55 -9.76 -14.18
N GLY A 224 21.42 -9.88 -15.51
CA GLY A 224 21.76 -11.10 -16.25
C GLY A 224 20.94 -12.30 -15.79
N VAL A 225 21.56 -13.48 -15.81
CA VAL A 225 20.93 -14.76 -15.44
C VAL A 225 20.37 -14.75 -14.01
N ARG A 226 20.99 -14.00 -13.09
CA ARG A 226 20.58 -13.91 -11.69
C ARG A 226 19.20 -13.22 -11.53
N GLY A 227 18.83 -12.35 -12.48
CA GLY A 227 17.54 -11.68 -12.50
C GLY A 227 16.43 -12.47 -13.18
N ALA A 228 16.68 -13.71 -13.65
CA ALA A 228 15.71 -14.49 -14.42
C ALA A 228 14.40 -14.76 -13.66
N ASN A 229 14.46 -14.96 -12.34
CA ASN A 229 13.28 -15.19 -11.49
C ASN A 229 12.69 -13.90 -10.86
N GLY A 230 13.04 -12.74 -11.44
CA GLY A 230 12.69 -11.44 -10.90
C GLY A 230 13.71 -10.88 -9.92
N VAL A 231 13.61 -9.60 -9.66
CA VAL A 231 14.51 -8.88 -8.74
C VAL A 231 13.70 -8.09 -7.75
N ILE A 232 14.01 -8.20 -6.47
CA ILE A 232 13.44 -7.42 -5.39
C ILE A 232 14.48 -6.40 -4.94
N LEU A 233 14.15 -5.12 -5.11
CA LEU A 233 14.97 -3.99 -4.69
C LEU A 233 14.41 -3.44 -3.40
N ILE A 234 15.20 -3.41 -2.36
CA ILE A 234 14.86 -2.85 -1.06
C ILE A 234 15.71 -1.60 -0.85
N THR A 235 15.05 -0.48 -0.68
CA THR A 235 15.69 0.80 -0.34
C THR A 235 15.51 1.06 1.13
N THR A 236 16.60 1.27 1.87
CA THR A 236 16.54 1.59 3.28
C THR A 236 16.36 3.09 3.50
N ARG A 237 15.79 3.45 4.64
CA ARG A 237 15.57 4.85 5.03
C ARG A 237 16.89 5.56 5.25
N ARG A 238 16.97 6.79 4.77
CA ARG A 238 18.14 7.66 4.92
C ARG A 238 17.79 8.90 5.70
N GLY A 239 18.79 9.52 6.31
CA GLY A 239 18.63 10.80 6.97
C GLY A 239 18.20 11.88 5.98
N LYS A 240 17.34 12.80 6.40
CA LYS A 240 16.93 13.97 5.65
C LYS A 240 17.54 15.22 6.29
N ALA A 241 17.89 16.23 5.48
CA ALA A 241 18.32 17.51 6.00
C ALA A 241 17.16 18.15 6.79
N GLY A 242 17.46 18.67 7.97
CA GLY A 242 16.47 19.30 8.84
C GLY A 242 16.70 18.99 10.32
N LYS A 243 15.75 19.44 11.14
CA LYS A 243 15.80 19.19 12.58
C LYS A 243 15.74 17.69 12.88
N THR A 244 16.47 17.28 13.91
CA THR A 244 16.43 15.89 14.40
C THR A 244 15.00 15.49 14.74
N GLN A 245 14.56 14.40 14.15
CA GLN A 245 13.27 13.74 14.43
C GLN A 245 13.52 12.42 15.15
N ILE A 246 12.83 12.23 16.25
CA ILE A 246 12.88 11.00 17.05
C ILE A 246 11.50 10.37 16.97
N SER A 247 11.45 9.11 16.56
CA SER A 247 10.21 8.32 16.55
C SER A 247 10.44 7.03 17.32
N ALA A 248 9.54 6.74 18.25
CA ALA A 248 9.51 5.50 19.00
C ALA A 248 8.17 4.80 18.75
N SER A 249 8.21 3.50 18.54
CA SER A 249 7.01 2.68 18.39
C SER A 249 7.13 1.38 19.16
N THR A 250 6.04 1.00 19.81
CA THR A 250 5.91 -0.29 20.49
C THR A 250 4.66 -0.99 19.97
N LYS A 251 4.81 -2.24 19.55
CA LYS A 251 3.71 -3.11 19.17
C LYS A 251 3.69 -4.32 20.08
N LEU A 252 2.53 -4.63 20.64
CA LEU A 252 2.28 -5.84 21.43
C LEU A 252 1.31 -6.72 20.66
N GLY A 253 1.64 -7.99 20.50
CA GLY A 253 0.82 -8.95 19.79
C GLY A 253 0.72 -10.28 20.54
N LEU A 254 -0.40 -10.98 20.37
CA LEU A 254 -0.57 -12.35 20.79
C LEU A 254 -0.52 -13.22 19.54
N GLN A 255 0.41 -14.15 19.51
CA GLN A 255 0.53 -15.14 18.42
C GLN A 255 -0.05 -16.45 18.88
N GLN A 256 -0.84 -17.07 18.01
CA GLN A 256 -1.40 -18.39 18.22
C GLN A 256 -1.20 -19.23 16.94
N PRO A 257 -0.71 -20.48 17.04
CA PRO A 257 -0.67 -21.38 15.91
C PRO A 257 -2.09 -21.62 15.36
N ILE A 258 -2.30 -21.40 14.07
CA ILE A 258 -3.60 -21.63 13.42
C ILE A 258 -3.92 -23.11 13.39
N SER A 259 -2.91 -23.92 13.10
CA SER A 259 -3.03 -25.39 13.05
C SER A 259 -1.68 -26.02 13.36
N LEU A 260 -1.68 -27.00 14.21
CA LEU A 260 -0.54 -27.88 14.42
C LEU A 260 -0.92 -29.25 13.82
N VAL A 261 0.04 -29.88 13.15
CA VAL A 261 -0.17 -31.23 12.60
C VAL A 261 -0.60 -32.15 13.74
N GLU A 262 -1.74 -32.77 13.59
CA GLU A 262 -2.20 -33.77 14.55
C GLU A 262 -1.25 -34.97 14.56
N GLN A 263 -0.83 -35.36 15.73
CA GLN A 263 0.01 -36.55 15.91
C GLN A 263 -0.84 -37.70 16.34
N THR A 264 -0.54 -38.86 15.78
CA THR A 264 -1.15 -40.12 16.14
C THR A 264 -0.72 -40.55 17.55
N GLY A 265 -1.64 -41.01 18.37
CA GLY A 265 -1.34 -41.58 19.68
C GLY A 265 -0.49 -42.84 19.57
N SER A 266 0.13 -43.22 20.70
CA SER A 266 1.04 -44.38 20.70
C SER A 266 0.35 -45.69 20.27
N TYR A 267 -0.93 -45.85 20.61
CA TYR A 267 -1.75 -47.01 20.22
C TYR A 267 -1.94 -47.09 18.70
N GLU A 268 -2.43 -46.02 18.09
CA GLU A 268 -2.62 -45.95 16.63
C GLU A 268 -1.29 -46.09 15.90
N PHE A 269 -0.24 -45.43 16.42
CA PHE A 269 1.09 -45.54 15.84
C PHE A 269 1.58 -46.98 15.79
N ALA A 270 1.47 -47.73 16.91
CA ALA A 270 1.89 -49.14 16.97
C ALA A 270 1.12 -50.04 15.99
N ARG A 271 -0.19 -49.79 15.85
CA ARG A 271 -1.03 -50.50 14.87
C ARG A 271 -0.63 -50.20 13.43
N PHE A 272 -0.53 -48.91 13.08
CA PHE A 272 -0.15 -48.53 11.72
C PHE A 272 1.26 -48.93 11.38
N TRP A 273 2.17 -48.96 12.36
CA TRP A 273 3.52 -49.45 12.16
C TRP A 273 3.51 -50.92 11.75
N ASN A 274 2.74 -51.78 12.42
CA ASN A 274 2.63 -53.19 12.07
C ASN A 274 2.02 -53.37 10.66
N ILE A 275 0.96 -52.63 10.33
CA ILE A 275 0.37 -52.64 8.98
C ILE A 275 1.41 -52.25 7.93
N LYS A 276 2.19 -51.18 8.19
CA LYS A 276 3.28 -50.78 7.29
C LYS A 276 4.32 -51.90 7.09
N GLN A 277 4.74 -52.54 8.17
CA GLN A 277 5.71 -53.63 8.08
C GLN A 277 5.16 -54.86 7.29
N GLU A 278 3.89 -55.17 7.44
CA GLU A 278 3.22 -56.16 6.63
C GLU A 278 3.18 -55.82 5.14
N MET A 279 2.83 -54.56 4.83
CA MET A 279 2.83 -54.05 3.44
C MET A 279 4.22 -54.05 2.81
N ASP A 280 5.26 -53.76 3.59
CA ASP A 280 6.67 -53.77 3.16
C ASP A 280 7.25 -55.20 3.15
N HIS A 281 6.44 -56.25 3.45
CA HIS A 281 6.85 -57.66 3.52
C HIS A 281 8.06 -57.90 4.44
N VAL A 282 8.12 -57.15 5.56
CA VAL A 282 9.20 -57.32 6.54
C VAL A 282 9.01 -58.65 7.32
N THR A 283 9.98 -59.51 7.25
CA THR A 283 9.92 -60.85 7.89
C THR A 283 10.53 -60.90 9.29
N ASN A 284 11.16 -59.82 9.75
CA ASN A 284 11.79 -59.75 11.07
C ASN A 284 10.77 -59.46 12.17
N PRO A 285 10.41 -60.42 13.06
CA PRO A 285 9.41 -60.22 14.10
C PRO A 285 9.77 -59.11 15.12
N LYS A 286 11.07 -58.86 15.30
CA LYS A 286 11.56 -57.79 16.24
C LYS A 286 11.20 -56.37 15.80
N LEU A 287 10.77 -56.21 14.56
CA LEU A 287 10.36 -54.94 14.03
C LEU A 287 8.84 -54.66 14.16
N TYR A 288 8.11 -55.60 14.74
CA TYR A 288 6.68 -55.50 15.01
C TYR A 288 6.42 -55.24 16.50
N PHE A 289 5.36 -54.45 16.79
CA PHE A 289 4.79 -54.40 18.12
C PHE A 289 3.98 -55.67 18.39
N THR A 290 4.18 -56.29 19.56
CA THR A 290 3.40 -57.47 19.95
C THR A 290 1.96 -57.09 20.32
N PRO A 291 1.00 -58.01 20.28
CA PRO A 291 -0.38 -57.74 20.71
C PRO A 291 -0.46 -57.21 22.15
N GLU A 292 0.38 -57.71 23.06
CA GLU A 292 0.45 -57.26 24.44
C GLU A 292 0.93 -55.81 24.55
N GLN A 293 1.92 -55.44 23.74
CA GLN A 293 2.41 -54.04 23.68
C GLN A 293 1.33 -53.10 23.16
N ILE A 294 0.64 -53.50 22.09
CA ILE A 294 -0.45 -52.69 21.50
C ILE A 294 -1.58 -52.51 22.52
N GLU A 295 -1.94 -53.60 23.24
CA GLU A 295 -2.97 -53.51 24.28
C GLU A 295 -2.52 -52.66 25.47
N ALA A 296 -1.26 -52.73 25.87
CA ALA A 296 -0.71 -51.87 26.91
C ALA A 296 -0.78 -50.39 26.53
N TYR A 297 -0.48 -50.02 25.28
CA TYR A 297 -0.66 -48.66 24.76
C TYR A 297 -2.14 -48.22 24.75
N ARG A 298 -3.05 -49.16 24.43
CA ARG A 298 -4.49 -48.90 24.38
C ARG A 298 -5.09 -48.63 25.76
N THR A 299 -4.69 -49.43 26.76
CA THR A 299 -5.22 -49.37 28.11
C THR A 299 -4.47 -48.42 29.02
N GLY A 300 -3.22 -48.02 28.65
CA GLY A 300 -2.35 -47.26 29.51
C GLY A 300 -1.96 -47.96 30.81
N SER A 301 -1.94 -49.30 30.81
CA SER A 301 -1.71 -50.14 31.99
C SER A 301 -0.34 -49.97 32.62
N ASP A 302 0.66 -49.60 31.83
CA ASP A 302 2.00 -49.29 32.29
C ASP A 302 2.52 -47.99 31.57
N PRO A 303 2.25 -46.80 32.11
CA PRO A 303 2.63 -45.54 31.48
C PRO A 303 4.14 -45.30 31.50
N ILE A 304 4.92 -46.07 32.25
CA ILE A 304 6.39 -45.91 32.29
C ILE A 304 7.01 -46.72 31.13
N MET A 305 6.61 -47.97 30.95
CA MET A 305 7.15 -48.81 29.86
C MET A 305 6.47 -48.54 28.52
N TYR A 306 5.20 -48.16 28.51
CA TYR A 306 4.39 -47.90 27.30
C TYR A 306 3.78 -46.48 27.36
N PRO A 307 4.62 -45.41 27.32
CA PRO A 307 4.15 -44.06 27.43
C PRO A 307 3.34 -43.64 26.21
N SER A 308 2.26 -42.88 26.44
CA SER A 308 1.49 -42.22 25.40
C SER A 308 1.40 -40.73 25.78
N MET A 309 2.39 -39.98 25.37
CA MET A 309 2.53 -38.57 25.75
C MET A 309 2.25 -37.67 24.55
N ASP A 310 1.38 -36.68 24.73
CA ASP A 310 1.18 -35.61 23.77
C ASP A 310 2.29 -34.56 23.94
N TRP A 311 3.38 -34.75 23.20
CA TRP A 311 4.53 -33.90 23.22
C TRP A 311 4.20 -32.45 22.77
N LYS A 312 3.21 -32.26 21.89
CA LYS A 312 2.78 -30.92 21.45
C LYS A 312 2.23 -30.14 22.62
N LYS A 313 1.31 -30.76 23.37
CA LYS A 313 0.69 -30.13 24.53
C LYS A 313 1.70 -29.83 25.66
N TYR A 314 2.78 -30.61 25.71
CA TYR A 314 3.83 -30.43 26.72
C TYR A 314 4.85 -29.36 26.33
N ILE A 315 5.23 -29.28 25.05
CA ILE A 315 6.32 -28.40 24.57
C ILE A 315 5.80 -27.05 24.07
N PHE A 316 4.64 -27.02 23.42
CA PHE A 316 4.11 -25.82 22.81
C PHE A 316 3.08 -25.11 23.69
N ASN A 317 3.27 -23.81 23.90
CA ASN A 317 2.23 -22.96 24.43
C ASN A 317 1.23 -22.62 23.33
N ASN A 318 -0.06 -22.55 23.69
CA ASN A 318 -1.11 -22.20 22.72
C ASN A 318 -1.07 -20.70 22.33
N VAL A 319 -0.47 -19.86 23.17
CA VAL A 319 -0.40 -18.41 22.94
C VAL A 319 1.00 -17.92 23.32
N TYR A 320 1.57 -17.12 22.43
CA TYR A 320 2.87 -16.47 22.62
C TYR A 320 2.69 -14.96 22.63
N LEU A 321 3.30 -14.30 23.59
CA LEU A 321 3.37 -12.85 23.64
C LEU A 321 4.54 -12.39 22.75
N GLN A 322 4.26 -11.48 21.83
CA GLN A 322 5.25 -10.84 20.98
C GLN A 322 5.29 -9.36 21.30
N SER A 323 6.48 -8.80 21.41
CA SER A 323 6.72 -7.38 21.60
C SER A 323 7.72 -6.89 20.56
N GLN A 324 7.36 -5.86 19.80
CA GLN A 324 8.27 -5.18 18.88
C GLN A 324 8.46 -3.75 19.36
N ASN A 325 9.70 -3.36 19.58
CA ASN A 325 10.05 -2.02 20.05
C ASN A 325 11.07 -1.41 19.09
N ASN A 326 10.76 -0.25 18.53
CA ASN A 326 11.61 0.43 17.56
C ASN A 326 11.84 1.87 17.99
N LEU A 327 13.08 2.31 17.89
CA LEU A 327 13.49 3.68 18.09
C LEU A 327 14.27 4.14 16.87
N ASN A 328 13.77 5.17 16.18
CA ASN A 328 14.43 5.75 15.02
C ASN A 328 14.77 7.21 15.29
N ILE A 329 15.97 7.60 14.92
CA ILE A 329 16.48 8.96 15.01
C ILE A 329 16.99 9.36 13.64
N SER A 330 16.45 10.42 13.07
CA SER A 330 16.86 10.92 11.76
C SER A 330 17.03 12.44 11.79
N GLY A 331 17.98 12.92 11.00
CA GLY A 331 18.25 14.35 10.91
C GLY A 331 19.49 14.63 10.08
N GLY A 332 19.91 15.88 10.08
CA GLY A 332 21.14 16.30 9.44
C GLY A 332 21.13 17.70 8.89
N SER A 333 22.25 18.09 8.33
CA SER A 333 22.45 19.30 7.54
C SER A 333 22.50 18.97 6.06
N GLU A 334 22.74 19.97 5.22
CA GLU A 334 22.97 19.75 3.79
C GLU A 334 24.17 18.83 3.52
N ASN A 335 25.22 18.92 4.35
CA ASN A 335 26.48 18.20 4.18
C ASN A 335 26.51 16.86 4.91
N VAL A 336 25.79 16.71 6.01
CA VAL A 336 25.81 15.49 6.84
C VAL A 336 24.37 15.10 7.17
N ARG A 337 23.99 13.88 6.81
CA ARG A 337 22.67 13.32 7.10
C ARG A 337 22.86 11.99 7.82
N TYR A 338 22.04 11.71 8.82
CA TYR A 338 22.10 10.48 9.58
C TYR A 338 20.71 9.88 9.80
N PHE A 339 20.67 8.56 9.79
CA PHE A 339 19.54 7.75 10.21
C PHE A 339 20.07 6.64 11.12
N ILE A 340 19.54 6.54 12.32
CA ILE A 340 19.89 5.53 13.31
C ILE A 340 18.61 4.82 13.69
N SER A 341 18.61 3.49 13.61
CA SER A 341 17.50 2.63 13.99
C SER A 341 17.97 1.60 15.01
N VAL A 342 17.16 1.39 16.03
CA VAL A 342 17.35 0.31 17.00
C VAL A 342 16.02 -0.41 17.15
N GLY A 343 16.00 -1.69 16.77
CA GLY A 343 14.84 -2.57 16.87
C GLY A 343 15.11 -3.71 17.85
N TYR A 344 14.09 -4.08 18.64
CA TYR A 344 14.09 -5.26 19.49
C TYR A 344 12.74 -5.97 19.38
N THR A 345 12.78 -7.25 19.07
CA THR A 345 11.60 -8.11 18.93
C THR A 345 11.68 -9.27 19.89
#